data_148653eab7569712b49591dd3647dca9
#
_entry.id   148653eab7569712b49591dd3647dca9
#
_cell.length_a   1.000
_cell.length_b   1.000
_cell.length_c   1.000
_cell.angle_alpha   90.00
_cell.angle_beta   90.00
_cell.angle_gamma   90.00
#
_symmetry.space_group_name_H-M   'P 1'
#
loop_
_entity.id
_entity.type
_entity.pdbx_description
1 polymer ?
#
loop_
_entity_poly.entity_id
_entity_poly.type
_entity_poly.pdbx_seq_one_letter_code
_entity_poly.pdbx_strand_id
1 'polypeptide(L)'
;MSILSYTFFQNALLGSLLASILCGLIGTYIVARRLVFISGGITQASVGGIGIGVYLGFSPILSAAAFSVLSACGIQWFSHRRDMREDSAIAIFWTLGMSIGIICSFLAPGFTPELSSYLFGNILTVTPSDLYLLGTLALIAIVVFTCFLRPLVSMAFDAEFARSQRLPVITVEYLMMDFIALTIVACLRMVGIVLVISLLTIPQVTANIFTHSFKRMALLSIVTGYSGCLGGLYLSYHYNIPSGASIIFVSILIYLVCKGISWSIPRWKRQ
;
A
#
# COMPACT_ATOMS: atom_id res chain seq x y z
N MET A 1 -33.77 2.87 -8.70
CA MET A 1 -33.08 1.89 -7.84
C MET A 1 -31.79 2.52 -7.35
N SER A 2 -31.56 2.54 -6.05
CA SER A 2 -30.34 3.13 -5.50
C SER A 2 -29.14 2.26 -5.86
N ILE A 3 -28.04 2.85 -6.32
CA ILE A 3 -26.78 2.18 -6.70
C ILE A 3 -26.26 1.30 -5.55
N LEU A 4 -26.60 1.66 -4.33
CA LEU A 4 -26.26 0.94 -3.10
C LEU A 4 -26.92 -0.45 -2.98
N SER A 5 -27.90 -0.79 -3.79
CA SER A 5 -28.54 -2.12 -3.79
C SER A 5 -27.79 -3.19 -4.60
N TYR A 6 -26.80 -2.80 -5.40
CA TYR A 6 -26.00 -3.75 -6.17
C TYR A 6 -24.85 -4.34 -5.34
N THR A 7 -24.74 -5.66 -5.31
CA THR A 7 -23.72 -6.39 -4.53
C THR A 7 -22.29 -6.02 -4.90
N PHE A 8 -22.00 -5.76 -6.18
CA PHE A 8 -20.67 -5.34 -6.62
C PHE A 8 -20.25 -3.98 -6.02
N PHE A 9 -21.23 -3.06 -5.89
CA PHE A 9 -20.95 -1.73 -5.32
C PHE A 9 -20.77 -1.80 -3.78
N GLN A 10 -21.56 -2.65 -3.11
CA GLN A 10 -21.38 -2.92 -1.69
C GLN A 10 -20.00 -3.53 -1.40
N ASN A 11 -19.58 -4.50 -2.22
CA ASN A 11 -18.25 -5.10 -2.12
C ASN A 11 -17.14 -4.06 -2.35
N ALA A 12 -17.31 -3.17 -3.33
CA ALA A 12 -16.37 -2.08 -3.59
C ALA A 12 -16.26 -1.11 -2.40
N LEU A 13 -17.37 -0.76 -1.76
CA LEU A 13 -17.39 0.10 -0.57
C LEU A 13 -16.71 -0.57 0.63
N LEU A 14 -17.03 -1.83 0.91
CA LEU A 14 -16.40 -2.60 1.99
C LEU A 14 -14.91 -2.80 1.71
N GLY A 15 -14.55 -3.15 0.49
CA GLY A 15 -13.16 -3.32 0.08
C GLY A 15 -12.35 -2.03 0.19
N SER A 16 -12.92 -0.90 -0.21
CA SER A 16 -12.27 0.41 -0.07
C SER A 16 -12.09 0.81 1.39
N LEU A 17 -13.03 0.47 2.27
CA LEU A 17 -12.90 0.68 3.72
C LEU A 17 -11.76 -0.16 4.30
N LEU A 18 -11.74 -1.47 4.01
CA LEU A 18 -10.70 -2.38 4.49
C LEU A 18 -9.32 -2.01 3.96
N ALA A 19 -9.22 -1.66 2.68
CA ALA A 19 -7.98 -1.17 2.07
C ALA A 19 -7.52 0.14 2.72
N SER A 20 -8.43 1.07 3.00
CA SER A 20 -8.11 2.34 3.68
C SER A 20 -7.63 2.12 5.11
N ILE A 21 -8.21 1.17 5.86
CA ILE A 21 -7.74 0.81 7.20
C ILE A 21 -6.34 0.21 7.13
N LEU A 22 -6.14 -0.76 6.26
CA LEU A 22 -4.87 -1.47 6.12
C LEU A 22 -3.77 -0.52 5.63
N CYS A 23 -4.01 0.22 4.55
CA CYS A 23 -3.07 1.20 4.02
C CYS A 23 -2.88 2.40 4.97
N GLY A 24 -3.90 2.79 5.74
CA GLY A 24 -3.81 3.85 6.73
C GLY A 24 -2.85 3.52 7.87
N LEU A 25 -2.93 2.31 8.42
CA LEU A 25 -2.05 1.84 9.48
C LEU A 25 -0.62 1.62 8.98
N ILE A 26 -0.46 0.83 7.92
CA ILE A 26 0.87 0.46 7.39
C ILE A 26 1.54 1.65 6.72
N GLY A 27 0.81 2.44 5.96
CA GLY A 27 1.33 3.64 5.32
C GLY A 27 1.79 4.70 6.33
N THR A 28 1.16 4.77 7.52
CA THR A 28 1.65 5.62 8.61
C THR A 28 3.04 5.19 9.07
N TYR A 29 3.30 3.90 9.19
CA TYR A 29 4.63 3.37 9.50
C TYR A 29 5.62 3.66 8.37
N ILE A 30 5.23 3.43 7.12
CA ILE A 30 6.04 3.71 5.92
C ILE A 30 6.47 5.18 5.88
N VAL A 31 5.53 6.11 6.07
CA VAL A 31 5.81 7.55 6.02
C VAL A 31 6.65 8.00 7.22
N ALA A 32 6.37 7.49 8.43
CA ALA A 32 7.15 7.79 9.63
C ALA A 32 8.62 7.34 9.51
N ARG A 33 8.86 6.18 8.90
CA ARG A 33 10.19 5.62 8.63
C ARG A 33 10.84 6.18 7.35
N ARG A 34 10.15 7.01 6.57
CA ARG A 34 10.57 7.51 5.24
C ARG A 34 10.80 6.41 4.19
N LEU A 35 10.08 5.28 4.32
CA LEU A 35 10.20 4.09 3.48
C LEU A 35 9.27 4.13 2.24
N VAL A 36 8.85 5.31 1.80
CA VAL A 36 7.89 5.45 0.69
C VAL A 36 8.42 4.82 -0.61
N PHE A 37 9.72 4.95 -0.88
CA PHE A 37 10.36 4.34 -2.03
C PHE A 37 10.32 2.80 -2.00
N ILE A 38 10.44 2.20 -0.80
CA ILE A 38 10.37 0.74 -0.62
C ILE A 38 9.01 0.22 -1.01
N SER A 39 7.92 0.89 -0.59
CA SER A 39 6.58 0.45 -0.97
C SER A 39 6.37 0.45 -2.48
N GLY A 40 6.89 1.47 -3.18
CA GLY A 40 6.89 1.52 -4.64
C GLY A 40 7.71 0.39 -5.26
N GLY A 41 8.92 0.15 -4.75
CA GLY A 41 9.81 -0.91 -5.22
C GLY A 41 9.20 -2.30 -5.08
N ILE A 42 8.65 -2.63 -3.91
CA ILE A 42 7.99 -3.92 -3.66
C ILE A 42 6.74 -4.07 -4.54
N THR A 43 5.95 -2.99 -4.71
CA THR A 43 4.75 -3.02 -5.54
C THR A 43 5.11 -3.32 -7.01
N GLN A 44 6.15 -2.71 -7.54
CA GLN A 44 6.62 -2.98 -8.90
C GLN A 44 7.30 -4.35 -9.01
N ALA A 45 8.04 -4.78 -8.00
CA ALA A 45 8.64 -6.11 -7.96
C ALA A 45 7.57 -7.22 -7.99
N SER A 46 6.38 -6.99 -7.40
CA SER A 46 5.27 -7.96 -7.42
C SER A 46 4.82 -8.36 -8.83
N VAL A 47 5.05 -7.50 -9.83
CA VAL A 47 4.79 -7.81 -11.26
C VAL A 47 5.62 -9.01 -11.71
N GLY A 48 6.85 -9.15 -11.20
CA GLY A 48 7.69 -10.33 -11.45
C GLY A 48 7.04 -11.62 -11.00
N GLY A 49 6.47 -11.58 -9.80
CA GLY A 49 5.70 -12.73 -9.26
C GLY A 49 4.44 -13.04 -10.07
N ILE A 50 3.70 -12.01 -10.52
CA ILE A 50 2.55 -12.20 -11.41
C ILE A 50 2.96 -12.90 -12.70
N GLY A 51 4.02 -12.41 -13.38
CA GLY A 51 4.51 -12.99 -14.61
C GLY A 51 4.96 -14.44 -14.44
N ILE A 52 5.70 -14.76 -13.38
CA ILE A 52 6.11 -16.14 -13.05
C ILE A 52 4.87 -17.02 -12.84
N GLY A 53 3.87 -16.54 -12.10
CA GLY A 53 2.63 -17.28 -11.86
C GLY A 53 1.88 -17.60 -13.15
N VAL A 54 1.76 -16.62 -14.05
CA VAL A 54 1.13 -16.81 -15.37
C VAL A 54 1.91 -17.82 -16.22
N TYR A 55 3.26 -17.71 -16.27
CA TYR A 55 4.08 -18.62 -17.05
C TYR A 55 4.04 -20.07 -16.56
N LEU A 56 4.09 -20.29 -15.25
CA LEU A 56 4.08 -21.63 -14.65
C LEU A 56 2.66 -22.20 -14.47
N GLY A 57 1.60 -21.43 -14.76
CA GLY A 57 0.21 -21.87 -14.58
C GLY A 57 -0.22 -21.92 -13.11
N PHE A 58 0.52 -21.26 -12.20
CA PHE A 58 0.12 -21.10 -10.80
C PHE A 58 -0.77 -19.87 -10.58
N SER A 59 -1.35 -19.76 -9.38
CA SER A 59 -2.09 -18.57 -8.99
C SER A 59 -1.19 -17.33 -9.05
N PRO A 60 -1.47 -16.34 -9.92
CA PRO A 60 -0.63 -15.14 -10.05
C PRO A 60 -0.48 -14.35 -8.75
N ILE A 61 -1.51 -14.42 -7.87
CA ILE A 61 -1.52 -13.71 -6.59
C ILE A 61 -0.56 -14.36 -5.59
N LEU A 62 -0.58 -15.69 -5.48
CA LEU A 62 0.33 -16.41 -4.58
C LEU A 62 1.78 -16.23 -5.02
N SER A 63 2.03 -16.29 -6.33
CA SER A 63 3.36 -16.03 -6.90
C SER A 63 3.81 -14.59 -6.66
N ALA A 64 2.90 -13.61 -6.80
CA ALA A 64 3.16 -12.22 -6.47
C ALA A 64 3.48 -12.04 -4.98
N ALA A 65 2.75 -12.70 -4.08
CA ALA A 65 3.01 -12.64 -2.64
C ALA A 65 4.39 -13.20 -2.30
N ALA A 66 4.72 -14.39 -2.80
CA ALA A 66 6.02 -15.01 -2.58
C ALA A 66 7.17 -14.13 -3.10
N PHE A 67 7.06 -13.61 -4.32
CA PHE A 67 8.09 -12.76 -4.92
C PHE A 67 8.22 -11.41 -4.21
N SER A 68 7.11 -10.82 -3.75
CA SER A 68 7.11 -9.56 -2.99
C SER A 68 7.78 -9.72 -1.63
N VAL A 69 7.50 -10.80 -0.90
CA VAL A 69 8.14 -11.12 0.38
C VAL A 69 9.64 -11.36 0.18
N LEU A 70 10.03 -12.14 -0.83
CA LEU A 70 11.44 -12.35 -1.17
C LEU A 70 12.15 -11.04 -1.52
N SER A 71 11.49 -10.16 -2.28
CA SER A 71 12.03 -8.85 -2.63
C SER A 71 12.17 -7.95 -1.41
N ALA A 72 11.18 -7.93 -0.51
CA ALA A 72 11.20 -7.17 0.73
C ALA A 72 12.35 -7.62 1.64
N CYS A 73 12.50 -8.93 1.86
CA CYS A 73 13.63 -9.52 2.58
C CYS A 73 14.97 -9.19 1.91
N GLY A 74 15.04 -9.28 0.57
CA GLY A 74 16.23 -8.96 -0.19
C GLY A 74 16.65 -7.51 -0.05
N ILE A 75 15.73 -6.56 -0.21
CA ILE A 75 15.98 -5.12 -0.02
C ILE A 75 16.53 -4.86 1.40
N GLN A 76 15.87 -5.45 2.41
CA GLN A 76 16.27 -5.28 3.80
C GLN A 76 17.66 -5.87 4.08
N TRP A 77 17.97 -7.03 3.50
CA TRP A 77 19.27 -7.69 3.66
C TRP A 77 20.41 -6.86 3.06
N PHE A 78 20.23 -6.32 1.83
CA PHE A 78 21.21 -5.45 1.19
C PHE A 78 21.39 -4.13 1.94
N SER A 79 20.31 -3.54 2.44
CA SER A 79 20.33 -2.31 3.24
C SER A 79 21.11 -2.49 4.56
N HIS A 80 20.98 -3.66 5.21
CA HIS A 80 21.70 -3.93 6.48
C HIS A 80 23.20 -4.14 6.32
N ARG A 81 23.68 -4.64 5.19
CA ARG A 81 25.11 -4.92 4.96
C ARG A 81 25.95 -3.69 4.70
N ARG A 82 25.36 -2.50 4.60
CA ARG A 82 26.03 -1.22 4.29
C ARG A 82 26.85 -1.21 2.98
N ASP A 83 26.75 -2.26 2.18
CA ASP A 83 27.47 -2.36 0.91
C ASP A 83 26.82 -1.52 -0.18
N MET A 84 25.52 -1.17 0.01
CA MET A 84 24.73 -0.45 -0.97
C MET A 84 23.77 0.53 -0.28
N ARG A 85 23.48 1.65 -0.95
CA ARG A 85 22.44 2.57 -0.51
C ARG A 85 21.07 1.91 -0.68
N GLU A 86 20.17 2.12 0.27
CA GLU A 86 18.81 1.57 0.29
C GLU A 86 18.05 1.84 -1.01
N ASP A 87 18.13 3.08 -1.53
CA ASP A 87 17.51 3.45 -2.80
C ASP A 87 18.01 2.62 -3.99
N SER A 88 19.30 2.25 -4.00
CA SER A 88 19.89 1.43 -5.06
C SER A 88 19.40 -0.02 -4.98
N ALA A 89 19.29 -0.59 -3.78
CA ALA A 89 18.73 -1.91 -3.58
C ALA A 89 17.26 -1.96 -4.06
N ILE A 90 16.46 -0.96 -3.72
CA ILE A 90 15.08 -0.83 -4.17
C ILE A 90 15.01 -0.81 -5.70
N ALA A 91 15.84 0.02 -6.35
CA ALA A 91 15.87 0.13 -7.81
C ALA A 91 16.24 -1.19 -8.49
N ILE A 92 17.17 -1.96 -7.93
CA ILE A 92 17.55 -3.28 -8.46
C ILE A 92 16.39 -4.26 -8.37
N PHE A 93 15.75 -4.39 -7.21
CA PHE A 93 14.61 -5.32 -7.06
C PHE A 93 13.41 -4.88 -7.89
N TRP A 94 13.17 -3.58 -8.02
CA TRP A 94 12.14 -3.03 -8.91
C TRP A 94 12.36 -3.46 -10.37
N THR A 95 13.54 -3.13 -10.91
CA THR A 95 13.87 -3.41 -12.33
C THR A 95 13.96 -4.91 -12.61
N LEU A 96 14.48 -5.69 -11.67
CA LEU A 96 14.55 -7.15 -11.76
C LEU A 96 13.14 -7.76 -11.80
N GLY A 97 12.26 -7.35 -10.87
CA GLY A 97 10.89 -7.84 -10.86
C GLY A 97 10.13 -7.49 -12.15
N MET A 98 10.21 -6.24 -12.59
CA MET A 98 9.58 -5.82 -13.87
C MET A 98 10.13 -6.61 -15.07
N SER A 99 11.44 -6.80 -15.15
CA SER A 99 12.06 -7.55 -16.25
C SER A 99 11.61 -9.01 -16.26
N ILE A 100 11.65 -9.69 -15.11
CA ILE A 100 11.17 -11.07 -15.00
C ILE A 100 9.70 -11.16 -15.36
N GLY A 101 8.88 -10.24 -14.84
CA GLY A 101 7.44 -10.22 -15.10
C GLY A 101 7.12 -10.11 -16.59
N ILE A 102 7.78 -9.19 -17.29
CA ILE A 102 7.59 -8.99 -18.72
C ILE A 102 8.07 -10.22 -19.50
N ILE A 103 9.28 -10.71 -19.23
CA ILE A 103 9.83 -11.89 -19.92
C ILE A 103 8.91 -13.10 -19.76
N CYS A 104 8.48 -13.40 -18.54
CA CYS A 104 7.59 -14.53 -18.28
C CYS A 104 6.22 -14.37 -18.95
N SER A 105 5.67 -13.15 -18.99
CA SER A 105 4.42 -12.88 -19.70
C SER A 105 4.53 -13.11 -21.21
N PHE A 106 5.67 -12.75 -21.83
CA PHE A 106 5.90 -13.01 -23.25
C PHE A 106 6.13 -14.48 -23.57
N LEU A 107 6.71 -15.24 -22.63
CA LEU A 107 6.96 -16.68 -22.79
C LEU A 107 5.73 -17.53 -22.45
N ALA A 108 4.71 -16.97 -21.80
CA ALA A 108 3.53 -17.70 -21.38
C ALA A 108 2.71 -18.15 -22.60
N PRO A 109 2.32 -19.43 -22.69
CA PRO A 109 1.51 -19.93 -23.79
C PRO A 109 0.04 -19.44 -23.66
N GLY A 110 -0.53 -18.94 -24.76
CA GLY A 110 -1.94 -18.56 -24.84
C GLY A 110 -2.21 -17.06 -24.66
N PHE A 111 -3.50 -16.73 -24.45
CA PHE A 111 -3.93 -15.35 -24.22
C PHE A 111 -3.62 -14.97 -22.77
N THR A 112 -2.56 -14.19 -22.58
CA THR A 112 -2.20 -13.65 -21.26
C THR A 112 -3.02 -12.38 -20.99
N PRO A 113 -3.58 -12.21 -19.78
CA PRO A 113 -4.16 -10.93 -19.37
C PRO A 113 -3.12 -9.83 -19.54
N GLU A 114 -3.50 -8.74 -20.17
CA GLU A 114 -2.59 -7.60 -20.32
C GLU A 114 -2.10 -7.16 -18.92
N LEU A 115 -0.79 -7.05 -18.75
CA LEU A 115 -0.18 -6.51 -17.52
C LEU A 115 -0.75 -5.14 -17.14
N SER A 116 -1.25 -4.39 -18.11
CA SER A 116 -1.96 -3.12 -17.93
C SER A 116 -3.19 -3.24 -17.01
N SER A 117 -3.88 -4.39 -17.03
CA SER A 117 -5.04 -4.60 -16.16
C SER A 117 -4.68 -4.68 -14.67
N TYR A 118 -3.46 -5.15 -14.35
CA TYR A 118 -2.94 -5.15 -12.98
C TYR A 118 -2.39 -3.78 -12.55
N LEU A 119 -2.01 -2.92 -13.51
CA LEU A 119 -1.49 -1.58 -13.19
C LEU A 119 -2.57 -0.66 -12.61
N PHE A 120 -3.73 -0.64 -13.23
CA PHE A 120 -4.81 0.27 -12.83
C PHE A 120 -5.86 -0.38 -11.94
N GLY A 121 -5.95 -1.72 -11.92
CA GLY A 121 -6.94 -2.46 -11.15
C GLY A 121 -8.39 -2.07 -11.49
N ASN A 122 -9.33 -2.76 -10.88
CA ASN A 122 -10.74 -2.36 -10.93
C ASN A 122 -11.41 -2.73 -9.60
N ILE A 123 -11.66 -1.74 -8.77
CA ILE A 123 -12.26 -1.93 -7.45
C ILE A 123 -13.71 -2.47 -7.53
N LEU A 124 -14.33 -2.40 -8.69
CA LEU A 124 -15.69 -2.92 -8.91
C LEU A 124 -15.72 -4.45 -9.14
N THR A 125 -14.56 -5.09 -9.37
CA THR A 125 -14.44 -6.54 -9.60
C THR A 125 -14.09 -7.33 -8.34
N VAL A 126 -14.21 -6.71 -7.17
CA VAL A 126 -13.88 -7.31 -5.87
C VAL A 126 -14.76 -8.49 -5.56
N THR A 127 -14.13 -9.63 -5.28
CA THR A 127 -14.83 -10.85 -4.89
C THR A 127 -14.95 -10.96 -3.36
N PRO A 128 -15.92 -11.73 -2.83
CA PRO A 128 -16.01 -11.99 -1.40
C PRO A 128 -14.71 -12.58 -0.80
N SER A 129 -14.00 -13.42 -1.56
CA SER A 129 -12.70 -13.98 -1.12
C SER A 129 -11.63 -12.90 -0.89
N ASP A 130 -11.64 -11.85 -1.71
CA ASP A 130 -10.73 -10.72 -1.55
C ASP A 130 -11.05 -9.92 -0.28
N LEU A 131 -12.34 -9.74 0.02
CA LEU A 131 -12.79 -9.08 1.25
C LEU A 131 -12.39 -9.87 2.50
N TYR A 132 -12.46 -11.20 2.48
CA TYR A 132 -11.99 -12.03 3.60
C TYR A 132 -10.48 -11.88 3.80
N LEU A 133 -9.69 -11.91 2.73
CA LEU A 133 -8.23 -11.75 2.79
C LEU A 133 -7.86 -10.35 3.32
N LEU A 134 -8.47 -9.29 2.81
CA LEU A 134 -8.24 -7.93 3.32
C LEU A 134 -8.73 -7.76 4.76
N GLY A 135 -9.88 -8.33 5.09
CA GLY A 135 -10.44 -8.28 6.43
C GLY A 135 -9.53 -8.95 7.46
N THR A 136 -9.00 -10.13 7.14
CA THR A 136 -8.05 -10.83 8.03
C THR A 136 -6.75 -10.05 8.20
N LEU A 137 -6.17 -9.52 7.11
CA LEU A 137 -4.97 -8.69 7.18
C LEU A 137 -5.22 -7.38 7.93
N ALA A 138 -6.37 -6.73 7.72
CA ALA A 138 -6.74 -5.52 8.45
C ALA A 138 -6.90 -5.78 9.94
N LEU A 139 -7.50 -6.91 10.32
CA LEU A 139 -7.61 -7.33 11.72
C LEU A 139 -6.22 -7.54 12.34
N ILE A 140 -5.34 -8.27 11.65
CA ILE A 140 -3.96 -8.49 12.09
C ILE A 140 -3.26 -7.14 12.24
N ALA A 141 -3.39 -6.22 11.26
CA ALA A 141 -2.84 -4.87 11.34
C ALA A 141 -3.31 -4.13 12.59
N ILE A 142 -4.62 -4.11 12.84
CA ILE A 142 -5.20 -3.45 14.00
C ILE A 142 -4.62 -4.03 15.30
N VAL A 143 -4.54 -5.35 15.41
CA VAL A 143 -3.98 -6.04 16.59
C VAL A 143 -2.50 -5.68 16.77
N VAL A 144 -1.69 -5.78 15.70
CA VAL A 144 -0.25 -5.46 15.75
C VAL A 144 -0.03 -3.99 16.15
N PHE A 145 -0.74 -3.06 15.51
CA PHE A 145 -0.59 -1.63 15.79
C PHE A 145 -1.20 -1.19 17.13
N THR A 146 -2.14 -1.94 17.70
CA THR A 146 -2.67 -1.63 19.05
C THR A 146 -1.80 -2.25 20.15
N CYS A 147 -1.40 -3.52 20.01
CA CYS A 147 -0.60 -4.23 21.01
C CYS A 147 0.87 -3.79 21.03
N PHE A 148 1.46 -3.56 19.85
CA PHE A 148 2.88 -3.23 19.69
C PHE A 148 3.13 -1.77 19.31
N LEU A 149 2.20 -0.88 19.55
CA LEU A 149 2.31 0.52 19.12
C LEU A 149 3.56 1.22 19.70
N ARG A 150 3.85 1.02 21.00
CA ARG A 150 5.01 1.67 21.64
C ARG A 150 6.35 1.21 21.03
N PRO A 151 6.63 -0.10 20.91
CA PRO A 151 7.83 -0.57 20.22
C PRO A 151 7.92 -0.09 18.78
N LEU A 152 6.82 -0.19 18.01
CA LEU A 152 6.80 0.22 16.60
C LEU A 152 7.10 1.72 16.43
N VAL A 153 6.51 2.58 17.27
CA VAL A 153 6.76 4.01 17.24
C VAL A 153 8.21 4.32 17.64
N SER A 154 8.74 3.69 18.70
CA SER A 154 10.12 3.86 19.11
C SER A 154 11.10 3.49 18.00
N MET A 155 10.89 2.34 17.34
CA MET A 155 11.70 1.90 16.21
C MET A 155 11.53 2.77 14.96
N ALA A 156 10.33 3.35 14.75
CA ALA A 156 10.07 4.20 13.60
C ALA A 156 10.81 5.53 13.67
N PHE A 157 10.97 6.10 14.86
CA PHE A 157 11.60 7.39 15.05
C PHE A 157 13.10 7.28 15.41
N ASP A 158 13.48 6.30 16.24
CA ASP A 158 14.86 6.11 16.69
C ASP A 158 15.17 4.62 16.89
N ALA A 159 15.75 4.01 15.86
CA ALA A 159 16.15 2.61 15.89
C ALA A 159 17.33 2.33 16.83
N GLU A 160 18.24 3.31 17.03
CA GLU A 160 19.38 3.15 17.95
C GLU A 160 18.91 3.18 19.40
N PHE A 161 18.00 4.09 19.73
CA PHE A 161 17.35 4.11 21.04
C PHE A 161 16.57 2.81 21.30
N ALA A 162 15.84 2.31 20.33
CA ALA A 162 15.13 1.04 20.45
C ALA A 162 16.08 -0.15 20.71
N ARG A 163 17.28 -0.16 20.09
CA ARG A 163 18.33 -1.15 20.36
C ARG A 163 18.88 -1.05 21.79
N SER A 164 19.05 0.14 22.31
CA SER A 164 19.49 0.34 23.70
C SER A 164 18.49 -0.21 24.73
N GLN A 165 17.21 -0.25 24.37
CA GLN A 165 16.11 -0.84 25.13
C GLN A 165 16.04 -2.38 24.98
N ARG A 166 17.01 -3.02 24.31
CA ARG A 166 17.05 -4.46 24.00
C ARG A 166 15.86 -4.96 23.15
N LEU A 167 15.22 -4.07 22.40
CA LEU A 167 14.18 -4.50 21.47
C LEU A 167 14.81 -5.23 20.26
N PRO A 168 14.18 -6.30 19.74
CA PRO A 168 14.69 -7.04 18.58
C PRO A 168 14.43 -6.28 17.28
N VAL A 169 15.10 -5.13 17.10
CA VAL A 169 14.85 -4.18 16.01
C VAL A 169 14.93 -4.85 14.64
N ILE A 170 15.99 -5.65 14.41
CA ILE A 170 16.21 -6.32 13.12
C ILE A 170 15.03 -7.24 12.79
N THR A 171 14.60 -8.09 13.74
CA THR A 171 13.48 -9.01 13.52
C THR A 171 12.17 -8.28 13.21
N VAL A 172 11.91 -7.20 13.96
CA VAL A 172 10.69 -6.39 13.73
C VAL A 172 10.74 -5.67 12.40
N GLU A 173 11.90 -5.17 11.96
CA GLU A 173 12.08 -4.56 10.64
C GLU A 173 11.76 -5.56 9.52
N TYR A 174 12.28 -6.80 9.56
CA TYR A 174 11.94 -7.85 8.59
C TYR A 174 10.46 -8.19 8.61
N LEU A 175 9.86 -8.41 9.79
CA LEU A 175 8.43 -8.70 9.92
C LEU A 175 7.55 -7.57 9.37
N MET A 176 7.93 -6.31 9.60
CA MET A 176 7.19 -5.17 9.06
C MET A 176 7.34 -5.05 7.55
N MET A 177 8.52 -5.36 6.99
CA MET A 177 8.73 -5.41 5.54
C MET A 177 7.88 -6.50 4.88
N ASP A 178 7.83 -7.69 5.46
CA ASP A 178 6.99 -8.79 4.98
C ASP A 178 5.51 -8.42 5.07
N PHE A 179 5.12 -7.74 6.15
CA PHE A 179 3.74 -7.29 6.32
C PHE A 179 3.36 -6.19 5.31
N ILE A 180 4.28 -5.28 4.99
CA ILE A 180 4.13 -4.30 3.90
C ILE A 180 3.94 -5.03 2.57
N ALA A 181 4.79 -6.02 2.26
CA ALA A 181 4.71 -6.78 1.02
C ALA A 181 3.38 -7.53 0.87
N LEU A 182 2.92 -8.21 1.93
CA LEU A 182 1.63 -8.90 1.93
C LEU A 182 0.45 -7.94 1.76
N THR A 183 0.52 -6.77 2.42
CA THR A 183 -0.49 -5.71 2.26
C THR A 183 -0.58 -5.21 0.83
N ILE A 184 0.58 -4.94 0.22
CA ILE A 184 0.66 -4.49 -1.17
C ILE A 184 -0.04 -5.51 -2.08
N VAL A 185 0.32 -6.79 -1.97
CA VAL A 185 -0.26 -7.84 -2.83
C VAL A 185 -1.74 -8.04 -2.59
N ALA A 186 -2.20 -8.00 -1.33
CA ALA A 186 -3.61 -8.10 -1.00
C ALA A 186 -4.44 -6.95 -1.61
N CYS A 187 -3.91 -5.73 -1.60
CA CYS A 187 -4.55 -4.57 -2.19
C CYS A 187 -4.42 -4.53 -3.72
N LEU A 188 -3.34 -5.09 -4.28
CA LEU A 188 -3.01 -5.01 -5.71
C LEU A 188 -4.13 -5.57 -6.60
N ARG A 189 -4.72 -6.69 -6.22
CA ARG A 189 -5.80 -7.33 -6.98
C ARG A 189 -7.04 -6.43 -7.12
N MET A 190 -7.36 -5.70 -6.07
CA MET A 190 -8.56 -4.85 -6.04
C MET A 190 -8.32 -3.50 -6.69
N VAL A 191 -7.18 -2.93 -6.39
CA VAL A 191 -6.95 -1.49 -6.51
C VAL A 191 -5.93 -1.18 -7.59
N GLY A 192 -5.10 -2.17 -7.96
CA GLY A 192 -4.00 -2.03 -8.91
C GLY A 192 -2.76 -1.38 -8.30
N ILE A 193 -1.65 -1.52 -9.00
CA ILE A 193 -0.31 -1.11 -8.55
C ILE A 193 -0.26 0.38 -8.20
N VAL A 194 -0.74 1.23 -9.10
CA VAL A 194 -0.61 2.69 -8.96
C VAL A 194 -1.45 3.22 -7.80
N LEU A 195 -2.66 2.68 -7.62
CA LEU A 195 -3.55 3.12 -6.55
C LEU A 195 -3.08 2.61 -5.18
N VAL A 196 -2.46 1.41 -5.08
CA VAL A 196 -1.88 0.92 -3.82
C VAL A 196 -0.78 1.87 -3.32
N ILE A 197 0.15 2.28 -4.19
CA ILE A 197 1.20 3.24 -3.84
C ILE A 197 0.57 4.55 -3.36
N SER A 198 -0.46 5.02 -4.04
CA SER A 198 -1.16 6.25 -3.68
C SER A 198 -1.86 6.16 -2.32
N LEU A 199 -2.55 5.05 -2.02
CA LEU A 199 -3.22 4.83 -0.73
C LEU A 199 -2.23 4.66 0.43
N LEU A 200 -1.03 4.14 0.16
CA LEU A 200 0.03 4.01 1.17
C LEU A 200 0.77 5.32 1.44
N THR A 201 0.56 6.37 0.64
CA THR A 201 1.35 7.61 0.73
C THR A 201 0.50 8.87 0.88
N ILE A 202 -0.45 9.13 -0.02
CA ILE A 202 -1.19 10.40 -0.07
C ILE A 202 -2.01 10.66 1.18
N PRO A 203 -2.82 9.71 1.70
CA PRO A 203 -3.61 9.94 2.92
C PRO A 203 -2.73 10.24 4.13
N GLN A 204 -1.58 9.57 4.26
CA GLN A 204 -0.66 9.73 5.38
C GLN A 204 0.06 11.08 5.33
N VAL A 205 0.50 11.48 4.13
CA VAL A 205 1.11 12.81 3.94
C VAL A 205 0.08 13.90 4.20
N THR A 206 -1.19 13.69 3.83
CA THR A 206 -2.29 14.61 4.14
C THR A 206 -2.53 14.71 5.65
N ALA A 207 -2.57 13.58 6.34
CA ALA A 207 -2.74 13.53 7.80
C ALA A 207 -1.57 14.21 8.53
N ASN A 208 -0.34 14.04 8.04
CA ASN A 208 0.87 14.63 8.61
C ASN A 208 0.88 16.17 8.55
N ILE A 209 0.06 16.79 7.71
CA ILE A 209 -0.13 18.25 7.69
C ILE A 209 -0.76 18.74 9.01
N PHE A 210 -1.65 17.95 9.59
CA PHE A 210 -2.46 18.33 10.76
C PHE A 210 -1.93 17.78 12.06
N THR A 211 -1.15 16.69 12.06
CA THR A 211 -0.69 16.04 13.29
C THR A 211 0.62 15.29 13.11
N HIS A 212 1.47 15.35 14.13
CA HIS A 212 2.70 14.55 14.22
C HIS A 212 2.54 13.34 15.17
N SER A 213 1.38 13.18 15.79
CA SER A 213 1.10 12.01 16.64
C SER A 213 0.77 10.80 15.78
N PHE A 214 1.55 9.72 15.92
CA PHE A 214 1.40 8.48 15.14
C PHE A 214 -0.04 7.94 15.13
N LYS A 215 -0.70 7.88 16.31
CA LYS A 215 -2.09 7.41 16.42
C LYS A 215 -3.06 8.29 15.64
N ARG A 216 -2.95 9.62 15.80
CA ARG A 216 -3.83 10.59 15.12
C ARG A 216 -3.57 10.58 13.62
N MET A 217 -2.31 10.43 13.22
CA MET A 217 -1.92 10.32 11.80
C MET A 217 -2.55 9.07 11.16
N ALA A 218 -2.50 7.91 11.83
CA ALA A 218 -3.13 6.69 11.36
C ALA A 218 -4.65 6.84 11.19
N LEU A 219 -5.35 7.38 12.20
CA LEU A 219 -6.80 7.60 12.14
C LEU A 219 -7.19 8.58 11.02
N LEU A 220 -6.49 9.73 10.92
CA LEU A 220 -6.74 10.70 9.87
C LEU A 220 -6.44 10.13 8.48
N SER A 221 -5.41 9.28 8.35
CA SER A 221 -5.08 8.61 7.09
C SER A 221 -6.19 7.65 6.65
N ILE A 222 -6.80 6.91 7.58
CA ILE A 222 -7.94 6.05 7.28
C ILE A 222 -9.12 6.88 6.78
N VAL A 223 -9.45 7.96 7.46
CA VAL A 223 -10.58 8.84 7.09
C VAL A 223 -10.32 9.50 5.73
N THR A 224 -9.15 10.07 5.51
CA THR A 224 -8.79 10.72 4.23
C THR A 224 -8.67 9.73 3.09
N GLY A 225 -8.12 8.53 3.33
CA GLY A 225 -8.05 7.45 2.35
C GLY A 225 -9.43 6.96 1.94
N TYR A 226 -10.31 6.71 2.91
CA TYR A 226 -11.68 6.28 2.64
C TYR A 226 -12.50 7.36 1.92
N SER A 227 -12.37 8.63 2.32
CA SER A 227 -13.04 9.75 1.64
C SER A 227 -12.56 9.90 0.18
N GLY A 228 -11.26 9.70 -0.07
CA GLY A 228 -10.69 9.65 -1.43
C GLY A 228 -11.27 8.51 -2.27
N CYS A 229 -11.42 7.31 -1.68
CA CYS A 229 -12.05 6.18 -2.34
C CYS A 229 -13.53 6.44 -2.67
N LEU A 230 -14.31 6.96 -1.73
CA LEU A 230 -15.71 7.28 -1.95
C LEU A 230 -15.90 8.34 -3.03
N GLY A 231 -15.16 9.44 -2.95
CA GLY A 231 -15.21 10.50 -3.95
C GLY A 231 -14.76 10.04 -5.32
N GLY A 232 -13.71 9.21 -5.39
CA GLY A 232 -13.21 8.64 -6.64
C GLY A 232 -14.18 7.63 -7.27
N LEU A 233 -14.83 6.77 -6.46
CA LEU A 233 -15.87 5.86 -6.94
C LEU A 233 -17.09 6.62 -7.47
N TYR A 234 -17.51 7.68 -6.79
CA TYR A 234 -18.61 8.53 -7.25
C TYR A 234 -18.26 9.19 -8.60
N LEU A 235 -17.06 9.73 -8.73
CA LEU A 235 -16.59 10.35 -9.96
C LEU A 235 -16.50 9.33 -11.10
N SER A 236 -15.93 8.15 -10.83
CA SER A 236 -15.83 7.03 -11.77
C SER A 236 -17.18 6.61 -12.32
N TYR A 237 -18.17 6.49 -11.44
CA TYR A 237 -19.51 6.10 -11.84
C TYR A 237 -20.19 7.17 -12.70
N HIS A 238 -20.06 8.45 -12.33
CA HIS A 238 -20.77 9.54 -13.01
C HIS A 238 -20.20 9.83 -14.42
N TYR A 239 -18.87 9.71 -14.58
CA TYR A 239 -18.18 10.04 -15.83
C TYR A 239 -17.73 8.81 -16.64
N ASN A 240 -18.01 7.58 -16.17
CA ASN A 240 -17.58 6.33 -16.82
C ASN A 240 -16.06 6.26 -17.05
N ILE A 241 -15.27 6.69 -16.09
CA ILE A 241 -13.80 6.69 -16.11
C ILE A 241 -13.21 5.61 -15.18
N PRO A 242 -11.97 5.15 -15.39
CA PRO A 242 -11.36 4.12 -14.56
C PRO A 242 -11.35 4.49 -13.09
N SER A 243 -11.84 3.58 -12.23
CA SER A 243 -12.00 3.82 -10.79
C SER A 243 -10.67 4.11 -10.07
N GLY A 244 -9.61 3.38 -10.41
CA GLY A 244 -8.29 3.59 -9.82
C GLY A 244 -7.75 5.00 -10.05
N ALA A 245 -7.77 5.48 -11.30
CA ALA A 245 -7.31 6.81 -11.64
C ALA A 245 -8.14 7.92 -10.97
N SER A 246 -9.46 7.72 -10.91
CA SER A 246 -10.39 8.68 -10.27
C SER A 246 -10.11 8.82 -8.77
N ILE A 247 -9.85 7.70 -8.08
CA ILE A 247 -9.54 7.69 -6.64
C ILE A 247 -8.21 8.42 -6.37
N ILE A 248 -7.19 8.16 -7.19
CA ILE A 248 -5.89 8.86 -7.08
C ILE A 248 -6.09 10.35 -7.26
N PHE A 249 -6.81 10.76 -8.31
CA PHE A 249 -7.07 12.16 -8.61
C PHE A 249 -7.78 12.88 -7.45
N VAL A 250 -8.86 12.28 -6.93
CA VAL A 250 -9.60 12.84 -5.78
C VAL A 250 -8.71 12.89 -4.53
N SER A 251 -7.91 11.87 -4.27
CA SER A 251 -6.97 11.86 -3.13
C SER A 251 -5.95 12.98 -3.21
N ILE A 252 -5.42 13.27 -4.41
CA ILE A 252 -4.52 14.40 -4.65
C ILE A 252 -5.25 15.73 -4.45
N LEU A 253 -6.49 15.86 -4.92
CA LEU A 253 -7.29 17.07 -4.69
C LEU A 253 -7.52 17.32 -3.20
N ILE A 254 -7.88 16.29 -2.44
CA ILE A 254 -8.03 16.37 -0.97
C ILE A 254 -6.71 16.87 -0.35
N TYR A 255 -5.56 16.30 -0.75
CA TYR A 255 -4.26 16.73 -0.27
C TYR A 255 -3.99 18.20 -0.57
N LEU A 256 -4.24 18.67 -1.80
CA LEU A 256 -4.03 20.06 -2.20
C LEU A 256 -4.92 21.04 -1.43
N VAL A 257 -6.19 20.70 -1.25
CA VAL A 257 -7.15 21.48 -0.45
C VAL A 257 -6.68 21.55 1.01
N CYS A 258 -6.32 20.42 1.63
CA CYS A 258 -5.82 20.39 3.00
C CYS A 258 -4.54 21.20 3.16
N LYS A 259 -3.63 21.14 2.20
CA LYS A 259 -2.40 21.93 2.20
C LYS A 259 -2.67 23.42 2.04
N GLY A 260 -3.60 23.82 1.16
CA GLY A 260 -4.03 25.19 0.99
C GLY A 260 -4.65 25.76 2.27
N ILE A 261 -5.55 25.03 2.91
CA ILE A 261 -6.14 25.40 4.21
C ILE A 261 -5.04 25.55 5.27
N SER A 262 -4.11 24.60 5.33
CA SER A 262 -2.98 24.66 6.26
C SER A 262 -2.08 25.88 6.04
N TRP A 263 -1.98 26.37 4.82
CA TRP A 263 -1.17 27.57 4.51
C TRP A 263 -1.89 28.86 4.90
N SER A 264 -3.21 28.86 4.85
CA SER A 264 -4.06 29.98 5.26
C SER A 264 -4.19 30.13 6.78
N ILE A 265 -3.85 29.10 7.58
CA ILE A 265 -3.87 29.15 9.04
C ILE A 265 -2.52 29.68 9.54
N PRO A 266 -2.50 30.80 10.31
CA PRO A 266 -1.26 31.36 10.85
C PRO A 266 -0.46 30.31 11.64
N ARG A 267 0.86 30.26 11.44
CA ARG A 267 1.79 29.29 12.08
C ARG A 267 1.75 29.27 13.62
N TRP A 268 1.11 30.25 14.24
CA TRP A 268 1.06 30.43 15.70
C TRP A 268 0.16 29.42 16.44
N LYS A 269 -0.68 28.66 15.71
CA LYS A 269 -1.56 27.62 16.31
C LYS A 269 -1.06 26.19 16.13
N ARG A 270 0.20 25.99 15.74
CA ARG A 270 0.78 24.67 15.44
C ARG A 270 1.71 24.13 16.53
N GLN A 271 1.69 24.72 17.75
CA GLN A 271 2.40 24.19 18.91
C GLN A 271 1.53 23.25 19.73
#